data_2042b7ac14171872dcdb81a1b5809cce
#
_entry.id   2042b7ac14171872dcdb81a1b5809cce
#
_cell.length_a   1.000
_cell.length_b   1.000
_cell.length_c   1.000
_cell.angle_alpha   90.00
_cell.angle_beta   90.00
_cell.angle_gamma   90.00
#
_symmetry.space_group_name_H-M   'P 1'
#
loop_
_entity.id
_entity.type
_entity.pdbx_description
1 polymer ?
#
loop_
_entity_poly.entity_id
_entity_poly.type
_entity_poly.pdbx_seq_one_letter_code
_entity_poly.pdbx_strand_id
1 'polypeptide(L)'
;MEFAKILNVYLNHFPKHERYALANKIRNTAYDIYDYISEGQKRYFKKTSLTGLDIAHEKLRMQLFLAYELGYFHFKDGKQSDKKPKELEEHRFAVVSKLNDELGRMIGGWIKTVKEENKW
;
A
#
# COMPACT_ATOMS: atom_id res chain seq x y z
N MET A 1 -5.20 8.90 6.86
CA MET A 1 -4.83 8.68 5.46
C MET A 1 -5.82 7.74 4.81
N GLU A 2 -6.36 8.14 3.68
CA GLU A 2 -7.43 7.41 2.99
C GLU A 2 -7.00 6.02 2.52
N PHE A 3 -5.78 5.91 1.99
CA PHE A 3 -5.24 4.64 1.51
C PHE A 3 -5.21 3.59 2.62
N ALA A 4 -4.71 3.95 3.80
CA ALA A 4 -4.64 3.03 4.93
C ALA A 4 -6.02 2.54 5.37
N LYS A 5 -7.03 3.41 5.36
CA LYS A 5 -8.40 3.05 5.72
C LYS A 5 -9.01 2.07 4.72
N ILE A 6 -8.86 2.34 3.44
CA ILE A 6 -9.37 1.47 2.37
C ILE A 6 -8.66 0.12 2.42
N LEU A 7 -7.35 0.14 2.55
CA LEU A 7 -6.53 -1.08 2.64
C LEU A 7 -6.97 -1.95 3.81
N ASN A 8 -7.16 -1.34 4.98
CA ASN A 8 -7.60 -2.07 6.17
C ASN A 8 -8.95 -2.75 5.98
N VAL A 9 -9.91 -2.05 5.34
CA VAL A 9 -11.21 -2.64 5.04
C VAL A 9 -11.07 -3.84 4.14
N TYR A 10 -10.30 -3.73 3.06
CA TYR A 10 -10.11 -4.84 2.12
C TYR A 10 -9.41 -6.03 2.77
N LEU A 11 -8.36 -5.78 3.56
CA LEU A 11 -7.62 -6.86 4.23
C LEU A 11 -8.49 -7.61 5.23
N ASN A 12 -9.42 -6.94 5.88
CA ASN A 12 -10.36 -7.60 6.81
C ASN A 12 -11.31 -8.58 6.11
N HIS A 13 -11.48 -8.44 4.81
CA HIS A 13 -12.32 -9.31 4.00
C HIS A 13 -11.55 -10.42 3.27
N PHE A 14 -10.23 -10.48 3.45
CA PHE A 14 -9.44 -11.57 2.89
C PHE A 14 -9.84 -12.90 3.51
N PRO A 15 -9.62 -14.04 2.81
CA PRO A 15 -9.95 -15.37 3.37
C PRO A 15 -9.34 -15.57 4.74
N LYS A 16 -10.04 -16.27 5.63
CA LYS A 16 -9.60 -16.49 7.02
C LYS A 16 -8.19 -17.10 7.10
N HIS A 17 -7.86 -18.02 6.19
CA HIS A 17 -6.55 -18.68 6.18
C HIS A 17 -5.41 -17.72 5.80
N GLU A 18 -5.73 -16.56 5.22
CA GLU A 18 -4.74 -15.55 4.83
C GLU A 18 -4.65 -14.36 5.79
N ARG A 19 -5.52 -14.27 6.80
CA ARG A 19 -5.50 -13.15 7.77
C ARG A 19 -4.19 -13.06 8.53
N TYR A 20 -3.59 -14.21 8.84
CA TYR A 20 -2.32 -14.30 9.55
C TYR A 20 -1.13 -14.52 8.62
N ALA A 21 -1.34 -14.50 7.31
CA ALA A 21 -0.31 -14.66 6.31
C ALA A 21 -0.21 -13.41 5.44
N LEU A 22 -0.73 -13.42 4.22
CA LEU A 22 -0.57 -12.32 3.28
C LEU A 22 -1.21 -11.02 3.77
N ALA A 23 -2.42 -11.06 4.33
CA ALA A 23 -3.06 -9.87 4.87
C ALA A 23 -2.21 -9.22 5.96
N ASN A 24 -1.64 -10.02 6.85
CA ASN A 24 -0.77 -9.52 7.92
C ASN A 24 0.53 -8.94 7.35
N LYS A 25 1.12 -9.57 6.34
CA LYS A 25 2.31 -9.03 5.66
C LYS A 25 2.03 -7.67 5.01
N ILE A 26 0.90 -7.54 4.35
CA ILE A 26 0.50 -6.27 3.73
C ILE A 26 0.33 -5.18 4.79
N ARG A 27 -0.32 -5.50 5.92
CA ARG A 27 -0.45 -4.55 7.04
C ARG A 27 0.89 -4.12 7.59
N ASN A 28 1.79 -5.08 7.82
CA ASN A 28 3.11 -4.78 8.34
C ASN A 28 3.92 -3.91 7.37
N THR A 29 3.83 -4.17 6.08
CA THR A 29 4.48 -3.33 5.07
C THR A 29 3.90 -1.91 5.09
N ALA A 30 2.59 -1.77 5.21
CA ALA A 30 1.95 -0.45 5.33
C ALA A 30 2.39 0.28 6.60
N TYR A 31 2.52 -0.42 7.72
CA TYR A 31 3.05 0.16 8.97
C TYR A 31 4.50 0.60 8.81
N ASP A 32 5.33 -0.20 8.13
CA ASP A 32 6.72 0.17 7.83
C ASP A 32 6.78 1.45 7.00
N ILE A 33 5.88 1.61 6.04
CA ILE A 33 5.80 2.85 5.25
C ILE A 33 5.55 4.06 6.16
N TYR A 34 4.62 3.97 7.09
CA TYR A 34 4.37 5.02 8.07
C TYR A 34 5.60 5.33 8.92
N ASP A 35 6.28 4.28 9.38
CA ASP A 35 7.47 4.42 10.20
C ASP A 35 8.59 5.14 9.45
N TYR A 36 8.82 4.76 8.18
CA TYR A 36 9.83 5.43 7.35
C TYR A 36 9.48 6.87 7.03
N ILE A 37 8.19 7.18 6.83
CA ILE A 37 7.75 8.57 6.64
C ILE A 37 8.06 9.39 7.91
N SER A 38 7.72 8.87 9.09
CA SER A 38 7.99 9.54 10.36
C SER A 38 9.47 9.76 10.58
N GLU A 39 10.31 8.74 10.35
CA GLU A 39 11.76 8.86 10.44
C GLU A 39 12.31 9.89 9.47
N GLY A 40 11.88 9.83 8.21
CA GLY A 40 12.32 10.75 7.17
C GLY A 40 12.02 12.20 7.49
N GLN A 41 10.87 12.46 8.13
CA GLN A 41 10.49 13.81 8.55
C GLN A 41 11.38 14.34 9.66
N LYS A 42 11.89 13.48 10.53
CA LYS A 42 12.68 13.88 11.71
C LYS A 42 14.17 13.93 11.45
N ARG A 43 14.70 13.09 10.58
CA ARG A 43 16.13 13.04 10.30
C ARG A 43 16.56 14.22 9.42
N TYR A 44 17.75 14.77 9.69
CA TYR A 44 18.35 15.78 8.82
C TYR A 44 18.78 15.15 7.49
N PHE A 45 19.63 14.11 7.55
CA PHE A 45 20.00 13.33 6.37
C PHE A 45 19.01 12.17 6.21
N LYS A 46 18.40 12.07 5.04
CA LYS A 46 17.20 11.27 4.84
C LYS A 46 17.39 10.03 3.97
N LYS A 47 18.61 9.78 3.50
CA LYS A 47 18.90 8.67 2.57
C LYS A 47 18.39 7.32 3.08
N THR A 48 18.76 6.96 4.31
CA THR A 48 18.41 5.66 4.90
C THR A 48 16.90 5.50 5.01
N SER A 49 16.20 6.50 5.53
CA SER A 49 14.76 6.45 5.73
C SER A 49 14.01 6.42 4.41
N LEU A 50 14.39 7.25 3.44
CA LEU A 50 13.70 7.33 2.15
C LEU A 50 14.03 6.13 1.25
N THR A 51 15.20 5.55 1.35
CA THR A 51 15.52 4.30 0.67
C THR A 51 14.67 3.16 1.22
N GLY A 52 14.53 3.07 2.54
CA GLY A 52 13.63 2.10 3.18
C GLY A 52 12.19 2.28 2.76
N LEU A 53 11.73 3.53 2.69
CA LEU A 53 10.38 3.87 2.25
C LEU A 53 10.13 3.42 0.81
N ASP A 54 11.07 3.68 -0.09
CA ASP A 54 10.96 3.29 -1.49
C ASP A 54 10.88 1.77 -1.65
N ILE A 55 11.71 1.04 -0.89
CA ILE A 55 11.68 -0.44 -0.88
C ILE A 55 10.35 -0.95 -0.33
N ALA A 56 9.87 -0.41 0.77
CA ALA A 56 8.59 -0.83 1.37
C ALA A 56 7.42 -0.57 0.42
N HIS A 57 7.45 0.56 -0.29
CA HIS A 57 6.45 0.89 -1.29
C HIS A 57 6.42 -0.15 -2.43
N GLU A 58 7.58 -0.58 -2.93
CA GLU A 58 7.65 -1.62 -3.95
C GLU A 58 7.17 -2.97 -3.42
N LYS A 59 7.51 -3.32 -2.19
CA LYS A 59 6.98 -4.54 -1.54
C LYS A 59 5.46 -4.51 -1.47
N LEU A 60 4.88 -3.38 -1.11
CA LEU A 60 3.42 -3.23 -1.04
C LEU A 60 2.80 -3.45 -2.42
N ARG A 61 3.37 -2.87 -3.46
CA ARG A 61 2.90 -3.06 -4.84
C ARG A 61 2.86 -4.55 -5.19
N MET A 62 3.95 -5.27 -4.94
CA MET A 62 4.06 -6.69 -5.28
C MET A 62 3.11 -7.56 -4.45
N GLN A 63 2.95 -7.23 -3.16
CA GLN A 63 2.03 -7.95 -2.28
C GLN A 63 0.57 -7.76 -2.69
N LEU A 64 0.18 -6.54 -3.08
CA LEU A 64 -1.16 -6.26 -3.57
C LEU A 64 -1.44 -6.97 -4.91
N PHE A 65 -0.45 -7.00 -5.79
CA PHE A 65 -0.56 -7.73 -7.04
C PHE A 65 -0.73 -9.23 -6.80
N LEU A 66 0.05 -9.80 -5.87
CA LEU A 66 -0.08 -11.20 -5.49
C LEU A 66 -1.48 -11.50 -4.93
N ALA A 67 -1.99 -10.63 -4.06
CA ALA A 67 -3.34 -10.79 -3.52
C ALA A 67 -4.39 -10.80 -4.62
N TYR A 68 -4.23 -9.93 -5.62
CA TYR A 68 -5.13 -9.89 -6.77
C TYR A 68 -5.05 -11.19 -7.59
N GLU A 69 -3.85 -11.67 -7.89
CA GLU A 69 -3.63 -12.92 -8.63
C GLU A 69 -4.21 -14.14 -7.90
N LEU A 70 -4.20 -14.12 -6.57
CA LEU A 70 -4.77 -15.19 -5.75
C LEU A 70 -6.28 -15.06 -5.55
N GLY A 71 -6.91 -14.03 -6.11
CA GLY A 71 -8.35 -13.82 -6.01
C GLY A 71 -8.84 -13.25 -4.67
N TYR A 72 -7.96 -12.67 -3.87
CA TYR A 72 -8.30 -12.20 -2.52
C TYR A 72 -9.11 -10.91 -2.49
N PHE A 73 -9.26 -10.22 -3.62
CA PHE A 73 -10.18 -9.09 -3.74
C PHE A 73 -11.60 -9.53 -4.09
N HIS A 74 -11.82 -10.82 -4.22
CA HIS A 74 -13.14 -11.41 -4.41
C HIS A 74 -13.78 -11.71 -3.05
N PHE A 75 -14.59 -10.79 -2.56
CA PHE A 75 -15.31 -10.95 -1.30
C PHE A 75 -16.64 -10.19 -1.36
N LYS A 76 -17.58 -10.63 -0.52
CA LYS A 76 -18.85 -9.94 -0.32
C LYS A 76 -18.71 -8.99 0.86
N ASP A 77 -18.99 -7.70 0.65
CA ASP A 77 -18.88 -6.67 1.68
C ASP A 77 -20.23 -6.24 2.27
N GLY A 78 -21.30 -6.97 1.91
CA GLY A 78 -22.64 -6.67 2.35
C GLY A 78 -23.30 -5.48 1.65
N LYS A 79 -22.61 -4.83 0.72
CA LYS A 79 -23.15 -3.71 -0.05
C LYS A 79 -23.76 -4.22 -1.35
N GLN A 80 -24.91 -3.66 -1.72
CA GLN A 80 -25.48 -3.94 -3.02
C GLN A 80 -24.66 -3.25 -4.10
N SER A 81 -24.36 -3.98 -5.17
CA SER A 81 -23.62 -3.45 -6.31
C SER A 81 -24.18 -4.09 -7.58
N ASP A 82 -24.33 -3.29 -8.63
CA ASP A 82 -24.71 -3.76 -9.97
C ASP A 82 -23.54 -4.42 -10.70
N LYS A 83 -22.33 -4.33 -10.14
CA LYS A 83 -21.12 -4.91 -10.74
C LYS A 83 -21.11 -6.42 -10.55
N LYS A 84 -20.67 -7.12 -11.57
CA LYS A 84 -20.39 -8.55 -11.49
C LYS A 84 -19.22 -8.79 -10.53
N PRO A 85 -19.14 -9.97 -9.89
CA PRO A 85 -18.05 -10.28 -8.95
C PRO A 85 -16.64 -10.00 -9.49
N LYS A 86 -16.39 -10.36 -10.75
CA LYS A 86 -15.08 -10.11 -11.38
C LYS A 86 -14.81 -8.63 -11.59
N GLU A 87 -15.80 -7.86 -12.01
CA GLU A 87 -15.69 -6.41 -12.17
C GLU A 87 -15.41 -5.72 -10.84
N LEU A 88 -16.05 -6.20 -9.78
CA LEU A 88 -15.85 -5.67 -8.44
C LEU A 88 -14.44 -5.95 -7.92
N GLU A 89 -13.93 -7.15 -8.17
CA GLU A 89 -12.56 -7.53 -7.85
C GLU A 89 -11.55 -6.63 -8.57
N GLU A 90 -11.73 -6.46 -9.87
CA GLU A 90 -10.87 -5.57 -10.68
C GLU A 90 -10.95 -4.12 -10.21
N HIS A 91 -12.15 -3.66 -9.86
CA HIS A 91 -12.34 -2.31 -9.32
C HIS A 91 -11.58 -2.10 -8.02
N ARG A 92 -11.68 -3.05 -7.09
CA ARG A 92 -10.97 -2.95 -5.80
C ARG A 92 -9.47 -2.92 -5.99
N PHE A 93 -8.95 -3.77 -6.88
CA PHE A 93 -7.52 -3.76 -7.20
C PHE A 93 -7.12 -2.44 -7.86
N ALA A 94 -7.92 -1.93 -8.77
CA ALA A 94 -7.67 -0.64 -9.42
C ALA A 94 -7.61 0.50 -8.39
N VAL A 95 -8.49 0.51 -7.39
CA VAL A 95 -8.50 1.53 -6.34
C VAL A 95 -7.20 1.52 -5.55
N VAL A 96 -6.77 0.36 -5.04
CA VAL A 96 -5.54 0.27 -4.24
C VAL A 96 -4.29 0.52 -5.09
N SER A 97 -4.29 0.09 -6.36
CA SER A 97 -3.18 0.34 -7.28
C SER A 97 -3.02 1.82 -7.58
N LYS A 98 -4.12 2.52 -7.82
CA LYS A 98 -4.10 3.98 -8.06
C LYS A 98 -3.55 4.72 -6.84
N LEU A 99 -4.02 4.37 -5.65
CA LEU A 99 -3.54 5.00 -4.40
C LEU A 99 -2.07 4.70 -4.15
N ASN A 100 -1.64 3.47 -4.45
CA ASN A 100 -0.23 3.10 -4.32
C ASN A 100 0.65 3.86 -5.33
N ASP A 101 0.17 4.07 -6.55
CA ASP A 101 0.89 4.85 -7.56
C ASP A 101 0.99 6.32 -7.15
N GLU A 102 -0.07 6.90 -6.58
CA GLU A 102 -0.04 8.25 -6.03
C GLU A 102 1.01 8.39 -4.92
N LEU A 103 1.06 7.41 -4.02
CA LEU A 103 2.07 7.36 -2.98
C LEU A 103 3.48 7.29 -3.58
N GLY A 104 3.68 6.48 -4.62
CA GLY A 104 4.96 6.37 -5.32
C GLY A 104 5.42 7.70 -5.92
N ARG A 105 4.52 8.46 -6.51
CA ARG A 105 4.83 9.80 -7.03
C ARG A 105 5.25 10.76 -5.92
N MET A 106 4.58 10.71 -4.78
CA MET A 106 4.93 11.53 -3.61
C MET A 106 6.30 11.17 -3.06
N ILE A 107 6.61 9.88 -2.95
CA ILE A 107 7.92 9.40 -2.51
C ILE A 107 9.02 9.88 -3.46
N GLY A 108 8.83 9.70 -4.76
CA GLY A 108 9.79 10.14 -5.78
C GLY A 108 10.04 11.65 -5.73
N GLY A 109 8.97 12.43 -5.57
CA GLY A 109 9.09 13.89 -5.43
C GLY A 109 9.84 14.29 -4.16
N TRP A 110 9.60 13.61 -3.06
CA TRP A 110 10.28 13.88 -1.79
C TRP A 110 11.78 13.56 -1.90
N ILE A 111 12.14 12.43 -2.48
CA ILE A 111 13.53 12.06 -2.72
C ILE A 111 14.25 13.11 -3.57
N LYS A 112 13.61 13.55 -4.65
CA LYS A 112 14.15 14.60 -5.53
C LYS A 112 14.41 15.89 -4.76
N THR A 113 13.44 16.36 -4.00
CA THR A 113 13.54 17.57 -3.20
C THR A 113 14.67 17.48 -2.18
N VAL A 114 14.78 16.35 -1.48
CA VAL A 114 15.82 16.12 -0.47
C VAL A 114 17.22 16.15 -1.09
N LYS A 115 17.38 15.59 -2.28
CA LYS A 115 18.66 15.63 -3.01
C LYS A 115 19.01 17.07 -3.40
N GLU A 116 18.05 17.84 -3.88
CA GLU A 116 18.23 19.26 -4.23
C GLU A 116 18.61 20.09 -3.02
N GLU A 117 18.13 19.75 -1.84
CA GLU A 117 18.42 20.44 -0.58
C GLU A 117 19.71 19.96 0.10
N ASN A 118 20.45 19.02 -0.51
CA ASN A 118 21.66 18.42 0.05
C ASN A 118 21.45 17.74 1.42
N LYS A 119 20.28 17.13 1.62
CA LYS A 119 19.92 16.38 2.84
C LYS A 119 19.87 14.87 2.60
N TRP A 120 20.34 14.46 1.46
CA TRP A 120 20.43 13.04 1.10
C TRP A 120 21.62 12.38 1.78
#